data_0403c9a77c747ab2a223a90b387e2b52
#
_entry.id   0403c9a77c747ab2a223a90b387e2b52
#
_cell.length_a   1.000
_cell.length_b   1.000
_cell.length_c   1.000
_cell.angle_alpha   90.00
_cell.angle_beta   90.00
_cell.angle_gamma   90.00
#
_symmetry.space_group_name_H-M   'P 1'
#
loop_
_entity.id
_entity.type
_entity.pdbx_description
1 polymer ?
#
loop_
_entity_poly.entity_id
_entity_poly.type
_entity_poly.pdbx_seq_one_letter_code
_entity_poly.pdbx_strand_id
1 'polypeptide(L)'
;MILLLSLLAALMSLAMALAWAVARKPGKSGWTDTIWSFATGAGGVIAALGAGGPLQRRLLVAAMIGAWSLRLGTHILKRTLKGIDDPRYAALREEWGAAWERRLFRFLQIQALAAFLLVLPVLAAASNPGRFPAWSDYLALVIFALAIAGETLSDRQLRRFAAVPANRGQVMDQGLWAWSRHPNYFFEWLLWWAFVLVAIGPDFALGWRWIAAIGPALIYWLLVHASGIPPTEAHMLRSRGDAFRRYQRRVNAFFPGPRRT
;
A
#
# COMPACT_ATOMS: atom_id res chain seq x y z
N MET A 1 19.92 2.24 17.46
CA MET A 1 18.46 2.24 17.20
C MET A 1 17.92 3.65 16.98
N ILE A 2 18.06 4.58 17.93
CA ILE A 2 17.56 5.96 17.79
C ILE A 2 18.08 6.64 16.52
N LEU A 3 19.39 6.59 16.26
CA LEU A 3 19.97 7.16 15.03
C LEU A 3 19.34 6.59 13.76
N LEU A 4 19.16 5.27 13.70
CA LEU A 4 18.51 4.63 12.54
C LEU A 4 17.08 5.15 12.34
N LEU A 5 16.28 5.21 13.40
CA LEU A 5 14.92 5.74 13.34
C LEU A 5 14.88 7.21 12.90
N SER A 6 15.78 8.03 13.43
CA SER A 6 15.88 9.45 13.03
C SER A 6 16.26 9.61 11.57
N LEU A 7 17.20 8.80 11.07
CA LEU A 7 17.60 8.80 9.65
C LEU A 7 16.45 8.34 8.75
N LEU A 8 15.70 7.31 9.15
CA LEU A 8 14.54 6.84 8.40
C LEU A 8 13.42 7.88 8.36
N ALA A 9 13.14 8.55 9.49
CA ALA A 9 12.15 9.63 9.52
C ALA A 9 12.57 10.81 8.63
N ALA A 10 13.84 11.19 8.66
CA ALA A 10 14.38 12.24 7.80
C ALA A 10 14.29 11.84 6.31
N LEU A 11 14.64 10.59 5.97
CA LEU A 11 14.54 10.06 4.61
C LEU A 11 13.09 10.16 4.08
N MET A 12 12.09 9.73 4.87
CA MET A 12 10.68 9.81 4.47
C MET A 12 10.24 11.26 4.27
N SER A 13 10.60 12.15 5.20
CA SER A 13 10.27 13.58 5.11
C SER A 13 10.90 14.23 3.87
N LEU A 14 12.18 13.96 3.59
CA LEU A 14 12.89 14.48 2.41
C LEU A 14 12.31 13.92 1.10
N ALA A 15 12.00 12.62 1.05
CA ALA A 15 11.36 12.02 -0.11
C ALA A 15 10.00 12.67 -0.41
N MET A 16 9.21 12.94 0.62
CA MET A 16 7.92 13.60 0.43
C MET A 16 8.05 15.10 0.16
N ALA A 17 9.10 15.76 0.61
CA ALA A 17 9.44 17.13 0.19
C ALA A 17 9.84 17.17 -1.30
N LEU A 18 10.60 16.18 -1.78
CA LEU A 18 10.89 16.01 -3.21
C LEU A 18 9.59 15.78 -4.02
N ALA A 19 8.71 14.89 -3.53
CA ALA A 19 7.41 14.63 -4.14
C ALA A 19 6.57 15.91 -4.25
N TRP A 20 6.57 16.74 -3.21
CA TRP A 20 5.94 18.06 -3.22
C TRP A 20 6.53 18.97 -4.30
N ALA A 21 7.86 19.07 -4.37
CA ALA A 21 8.54 19.91 -5.35
C ALA A 21 8.22 19.49 -6.80
N VAL A 22 8.06 18.18 -7.05
CA VAL A 22 7.65 17.64 -8.35
C VAL A 22 6.17 17.90 -8.63
N ALA A 23 5.28 17.63 -7.66
CA ALA A 23 3.83 17.72 -7.81
C ALA A 23 3.32 19.18 -7.98
N ARG A 24 4.12 20.18 -7.63
CA ARG A 24 3.82 21.60 -7.91
C ARG A 24 3.74 21.87 -9.41
N LYS A 25 4.44 21.11 -10.24
CA LYS A 25 4.42 21.25 -11.69
C LYS A 25 3.11 20.66 -12.25
N PRO A 26 2.45 21.34 -13.22
CA PRO A 26 1.25 20.82 -13.87
C PRO A 26 1.50 19.42 -14.47
N GLY A 27 0.53 18.52 -14.34
CA GLY A 27 0.61 17.17 -14.91
C GLY A 27 1.58 16.22 -14.18
N LYS A 28 2.07 16.56 -12.97
CA LYS A 28 3.07 15.77 -12.24
C LYS A 28 2.61 15.25 -10.89
N SER A 29 1.34 15.39 -10.53
CA SER A 29 0.82 14.94 -9.23
C SER A 29 0.92 13.43 -9.03
N GLY A 30 0.82 12.63 -10.09
CA GLY A 30 0.98 11.17 -10.04
C GLY A 30 2.35 10.68 -9.56
N TRP A 31 3.39 11.54 -9.60
CA TRP A 31 4.71 11.20 -9.06
C TRP A 31 4.74 11.08 -7.55
N THR A 32 3.78 11.67 -6.85
CA THR A 32 3.70 11.61 -5.38
C THR A 32 3.66 10.18 -4.87
N ASP A 33 2.72 9.38 -5.36
CA ASP A 33 2.54 7.99 -4.94
C ASP A 33 3.70 7.10 -5.42
N THR A 34 4.27 7.41 -6.59
CA THR A 34 5.46 6.72 -7.11
C THR A 34 6.65 6.91 -6.18
N ILE A 35 6.96 8.17 -5.81
CA ILE A 35 8.06 8.49 -4.89
C ILE A 35 7.80 7.87 -3.52
N TRP A 36 6.57 7.97 -3.01
CA TRP A 36 6.17 7.38 -1.74
C TRP A 36 6.43 5.87 -1.68
N SER A 37 6.01 5.14 -2.72
CA SER A 37 6.16 3.67 -2.78
C SER A 37 7.63 3.24 -2.79
N PHE A 38 8.47 3.89 -3.59
CA PHE A 38 9.89 3.57 -3.65
C PHE A 38 10.64 4.02 -2.40
N ALA A 39 10.31 5.18 -1.84
CA ALA A 39 10.93 5.66 -0.61
C ALA A 39 10.59 4.75 0.59
N THR A 40 9.33 4.32 0.72
CA THR A 40 8.91 3.37 1.76
C THR A 40 9.67 2.05 1.62
N GLY A 41 9.81 1.52 0.40
CA GLY A 41 10.57 0.31 0.14
C GLY A 41 12.06 0.46 0.46
N ALA A 42 12.69 1.53 0.01
CA ALA A 42 14.10 1.81 0.30
C ALA A 42 14.35 1.95 1.81
N GLY A 43 13.49 2.71 2.51
CA GLY A 43 13.57 2.84 3.97
C GLY A 43 13.34 1.51 4.67
N GLY A 44 12.42 0.67 4.18
CA GLY A 44 12.20 -0.68 4.69
C GLY A 44 13.43 -1.59 4.51
N VAL A 45 14.08 -1.55 3.34
CA VAL A 45 15.34 -2.29 3.10
C VAL A 45 16.44 -1.81 4.04
N ILE A 46 16.61 -0.50 4.19
CA ILE A 46 17.60 0.08 5.13
C ILE A 46 17.29 -0.38 6.56
N ALA A 47 16.03 -0.33 6.99
CA ALA A 47 15.61 -0.76 8.32
C ALA A 47 15.88 -2.26 8.54
N ALA A 48 15.54 -3.10 7.56
CA ALA A 48 15.78 -4.54 7.64
C ALA A 48 17.27 -4.88 7.72
N LEU A 49 18.10 -4.24 6.88
CA LEU A 49 19.55 -4.47 6.89
C LEU A 49 20.25 -3.87 8.10
N GLY A 50 19.70 -2.82 8.72
CA GLY A 50 20.18 -2.21 9.96
C GLY A 50 19.66 -2.86 11.26
N ALA A 51 18.78 -3.86 11.16
CA ALA A 51 18.18 -4.55 12.29
C ALA A 51 19.16 -5.48 13.03
N GLY A 52 18.80 -5.90 14.24
CA GLY A 52 19.66 -6.73 15.11
C GLY A 52 19.40 -8.24 15.00
N GLY A 53 18.53 -8.71 14.14
CA GLY A 53 18.23 -10.14 13.99
C GLY A 53 19.26 -10.91 13.12
N PRO A 54 19.11 -12.24 12.96
CA PRO A 54 19.97 -13.05 12.11
C PRO A 54 20.04 -12.50 10.68
N LEU A 55 21.24 -12.56 10.07
CA LEU A 55 21.46 -11.99 8.73
C LEU A 55 20.47 -12.54 7.70
N GLN A 56 20.23 -13.87 7.72
CA GLN A 56 19.32 -14.51 6.77
C GLN A 56 17.89 -13.96 6.88
N ARG A 57 17.38 -13.71 8.11
CA ARG A 57 16.05 -13.08 8.32
C ARG A 57 16.04 -11.65 7.84
N ARG A 58 17.11 -10.89 8.11
CA ARG A 58 17.25 -9.50 7.62
C ARG A 58 17.20 -9.44 6.09
N LEU A 59 17.90 -10.36 5.42
CA LEU A 59 17.89 -10.47 3.95
C LEU A 59 16.50 -10.88 3.42
N LEU A 60 15.85 -11.84 4.07
CA LEU A 60 14.48 -12.24 3.72
C LEU A 60 13.51 -11.05 3.79
N VAL A 61 13.52 -10.36 4.92
CA VAL A 61 12.62 -9.21 5.15
C VAL A 61 12.94 -8.06 4.19
N ALA A 62 14.22 -7.80 3.92
CA ALA A 62 14.63 -6.82 2.92
C ALA A 62 14.14 -7.19 1.51
N ALA A 63 14.23 -8.48 1.14
CA ALA A 63 13.71 -8.97 -0.14
C ALA A 63 12.18 -8.82 -0.24
N MET A 64 11.45 -9.14 0.84
CA MET A 64 9.99 -8.99 0.89
C MET A 64 9.56 -7.53 0.68
N ILE A 65 10.11 -6.59 1.45
CA ILE A 65 9.73 -5.17 1.31
C ILE A 65 10.21 -4.59 -0.02
N GLY A 66 11.36 -5.00 -0.52
CA GLY A 66 11.86 -4.64 -1.84
C GLY A 66 10.93 -5.13 -2.96
N ALA A 67 10.49 -6.38 -2.92
CA ALA A 67 9.55 -6.96 -3.88
C ALA A 67 8.19 -6.23 -3.87
N TRP A 68 7.65 -5.93 -2.70
CA TRP A 68 6.44 -5.11 -2.55
C TRP A 68 6.61 -3.72 -3.21
N SER A 69 7.68 -3.03 -2.86
CA SER A 69 7.96 -1.70 -3.38
C SER A 69 8.16 -1.68 -4.90
N LEU A 70 8.90 -2.64 -5.43
CA LEU A 70 9.09 -2.79 -6.88
C LEU A 70 7.77 -3.07 -7.59
N ARG A 71 6.94 -3.95 -7.03
CA ARG A 71 5.63 -4.28 -7.61
C ARG A 71 4.70 -3.07 -7.59
N LEU A 72 4.47 -2.45 -6.42
CA LEU A 72 3.56 -1.32 -6.28
C LEU A 72 4.11 -0.08 -7.00
N GLY A 73 5.37 0.25 -6.77
CA GLY A 73 6.02 1.42 -7.37
C GLY A 73 6.05 1.36 -8.90
N THR A 74 6.37 0.19 -9.50
CA THR A 74 6.33 0.05 -10.97
C THR A 74 4.91 0.06 -11.52
N HIS A 75 3.93 -0.46 -10.79
CA HIS A 75 2.52 -0.38 -11.18
C HIS A 75 2.06 1.09 -11.27
N ILE A 76 2.36 1.89 -10.25
CA ILE A 76 2.03 3.31 -10.19
C ILE A 76 2.85 4.10 -11.23
N LEU A 77 4.16 3.84 -11.32
CA LEU A 77 5.05 4.50 -12.27
C LEU A 77 4.58 4.37 -13.72
N LYS A 78 4.14 3.17 -14.14
CA LYS A 78 3.60 2.94 -15.49
C LYS A 78 2.38 3.81 -15.79
N ARG A 79 1.54 4.09 -14.79
CA ARG A 79 0.42 5.02 -14.90
C ARG A 79 0.89 6.48 -14.98
N THR A 80 1.82 6.85 -14.12
CA THR A 80 2.39 8.20 -14.04
C THR A 80 3.12 8.61 -15.32
N LEU A 81 3.86 7.67 -15.93
CA LEU A 81 4.58 7.92 -17.21
C LEU A 81 3.64 8.17 -18.40
N LYS A 82 2.38 7.75 -18.33
CA LYS A 82 1.36 8.07 -19.34
C LYS A 82 0.86 9.52 -19.26
N GLY A 83 1.38 10.32 -18.33
CA GLY A 83 1.03 11.73 -18.18
C GLY A 83 -0.38 11.99 -17.63
N ILE A 84 -1.03 10.97 -17.07
CA ILE A 84 -2.36 11.10 -16.48
C ILE A 84 -2.18 11.63 -15.05
N ASP A 85 -2.68 12.84 -14.80
CA ASP A 85 -2.78 13.38 -13.43
C ASP A 85 -3.71 12.50 -12.59
N ASP A 86 -3.36 12.34 -11.33
CA ASP A 86 -4.24 11.61 -10.42
C ASP A 86 -5.45 12.49 -10.07
N PRO A 87 -6.69 12.01 -10.35
CA PRO A 87 -7.90 12.78 -10.10
C PRO A 87 -8.07 13.27 -8.65
N ARG A 88 -7.47 12.54 -7.68
CA ARG A 88 -7.49 12.93 -6.26
C ARG A 88 -6.75 14.25 -6.03
N TYR A 89 -5.56 14.39 -6.62
CA TYR A 89 -4.78 15.62 -6.49
C TYR A 89 -5.36 16.77 -7.29
N ALA A 90 -6.01 16.50 -8.43
CA ALA A 90 -6.74 17.50 -9.18
C ALA A 90 -7.90 18.09 -8.35
N ALA A 91 -8.71 17.24 -7.72
CA ALA A 91 -9.79 17.66 -6.82
C ALA A 91 -9.27 18.45 -5.62
N LEU A 92 -8.18 18.00 -4.98
CA LEU A 92 -7.57 18.74 -3.87
C LEU A 92 -7.00 20.10 -4.31
N ARG A 93 -6.48 20.21 -5.52
CA ARG A 93 -5.99 21.49 -6.06
C ARG A 93 -7.13 22.48 -6.24
N GLU A 94 -8.26 22.02 -6.74
CA GLU A 94 -9.47 22.83 -6.90
C GLU A 94 -10.03 23.29 -5.54
N GLU A 95 -10.13 22.35 -4.59
CA GLU A 95 -10.62 22.62 -3.22
C GLU A 95 -9.73 23.61 -2.45
N TRP A 96 -8.41 23.47 -2.57
CA TRP A 96 -7.47 24.27 -1.77
C TRP A 96 -7.07 25.59 -2.41
N GLY A 97 -7.34 25.79 -3.69
CA GLY A 97 -7.14 27.05 -4.40
C GLY A 97 -5.76 27.67 -4.14
N ALA A 98 -5.71 28.91 -3.73
CA ALA A 98 -4.45 29.63 -3.44
C ALA A 98 -3.61 28.99 -2.31
N ALA A 99 -4.21 28.19 -1.44
CA ALA A 99 -3.50 27.50 -0.36
C ALA A 99 -2.89 26.15 -0.79
N TRP A 100 -3.02 25.75 -2.06
CA TRP A 100 -2.62 24.46 -2.60
C TRP A 100 -1.21 24.02 -2.18
N GLU A 101 -0.21 24.84 -2.46
CA GLU A 101 1.19 24.44 -2.23
C GLU A 101 1.48 24.15 -0.74
N ARG A 102 1.01 25.02 0.16
CA ARG A 102 1.22 24.88 1.59
C ARG A 102 0.44 23.68 2.17
N ARG A 103 -0.81 23.50 1.73
CA ARG A 103 -1.65 22.37 2.17
C ARG A 103 -1.12 21.05 1.63
N LEU A 104 -0.67 21.01 0.37
CA LEU A 104 -0.03 19.86 -0.22
C LEU A 104 1.23 19.46 0.55
N PHE A 105 2.11 20.40 0.88
CA PHE A 105 3.30 20.11 1.67
C PHE A 105 2.95 19.42 2.99
N ARG A 106 2.01 19.97 3.75
CA ARG A 106 1.55 19.39 5.01
C ARG A 106 0.96 17.99 4.82
N PHE A 107 0.13 17.83 3.82
CA PHE A 107 -0.48 16.55 3.47
C PHE A 107 0.59 15.50 3.15
N LEU A 108 1.62 15.86 2.39
CA LEU A 108 2.70 14.96 2.06
C LEU A 108 3.60 14.64 3.26
N GLN A 109 3.75 15.56 4.23
CA GLN A 109 4.44 15.23 5.48
C GLN A 109 3.64 14.24 6.35
N ILE A 110 2.31 14.25 6.30
CA ILE A 110 1.47 13.20 6.90
C ILE A 110 1.71 11.86 6.19
N GLN A 111 1.86 11.85 4.86
CA GLN A 111 2.22 10.64 4.11
C GLN A 111 3.65 10.15 4.43
N ALA A 112 4.60 11.06 4.72
CA ALA A 112 5.93 10.71 5.21
C ALA A 112 5.84 9.99 6.57
N LEU A 113 5.01 10.49 7.49
CA LEU A 113 4.76 9.82 8.76
C LEU A 113 4.13 8.43 8.56
N ALA A 114 3.15 8.30 7.66
CA ALA A 114 2.55 7.00 7.34
C ALA A 114 3.60 6.02 6.77
N ALA A 115 4.47 6.48 5.86
CA ALA A 115 5.58 5.68 5.33
C ALA A 115 6.55 5.25 6.44
N PHE A 116 6.92 6.16 7.34
CA PHE A 116 7.76 5.85 8.49
C PHE A 116 7.12 4.80 9.40
N LEU A 117 5.83 4.93 9.71
CA LEU A 117 5.09 3.95 10.52
C LEU A 117 5.04 2.57 9.83
N LEU A 118 4.99 2.51 8.50
CA LEU A 118 5.05 1.26 7.74
C LEU A 118 6.45 0.62 7.71
N VAL A 119 7.51 1.38 7.96
CA VAL A 119 8.87 0.83 8.10
C VAL A 119 9.06 0.13 9.45
N LEU A 120 8.30 0.49 10.49
CA LEU A 120 8.42 -0.13 11.82
C LEU A 120 8.08 -1.64 11.83
N PRO A 121 7.01 -2.13 11.18
CA PRO A 121 6.77 -3.56 10.98
C PRO A 121 7.95 -4.31 10.37
N VAL A 122 8.59 -3.71 9.37
CA VAL A 122 9.74 -4.29 8.68
C VAL A 122 10.95 -4.38 9.62
N LEU A 123 11.22 -3.31 10.36
CA LEU A 123 12.28 -3.29 11.39
C LEU A 123 12.03 -4.34 12.48
N ALA A 124 10.80 -4.43 12.97
CA ALA A 124 10.42 -5.41 14.00
C ALA A 124 10.59 -6.85 13.49
N ALA A 125 10.16 -7.15 12.27
CA ALA A 125 10.33 -8.44 11.63
C ALA A 125 11.81 -8.83 11.49
N ALA A 126 12.62 -7.91 10.96
CA ALA A 126 14.05 -8.13 10.79
C ALA A 126 14.85 -8.20 12.10
N SER A 127 14.29 -7.68 13.19
CA SER A 127 14.90 -7.69 14.53
C SER A 127 14.57 -8.94 15.35
N ASN A 128 13.75 -9.86 14.86
CA ASN A 128 13.42 -11.09 15.59
C ASN A 128 14.69 -11.95 15.77
N PRO A 129 15.18 -12.17 17.02
CA PRO A 129 16.42 -12.92 17.31
C PRO A 129 16.23 -14.42 17.30
N GLY A 130 14.99 -14.93 17.20
CA GLY A 130 14.67 -16.35 17.25
C GLY A 130 15.35 -17.16 16.13
N ARG A 131 15.30 -18.49 16.26
CA ARG A 131 15.87 -19.39 15.25
C ARG A 131 15.35 -19.06 13.84
N PHE A 132 16.24 -19.12 12.86
CA PHE A 132 15.88 -18.99 11.45
C PHE A 132 16.38 -20.21 10.66
N PRO A 133 15.58 -20.79 9.72
CA PRO A 133 14.16 -20.49 9.54
C PRO A 133 13.30 -21.15 10.64
N ALA A 134 12.17 -20.50 10.98
CA ALA A 134 11.12 -21.06 11.80
C ALA A 134 9.85 -21.28 10.96
N TRP A 135 8.87 -22.05 11.47
CA TRP A 135 7.61 -22.26 10.74
C TRP A 135 6.87 -20.96 10.43
N SER A 136 7.00 -19.96 11.31
CA SER A 136 6.40 -18.62 11.10
C SER A 136 7.03 -17.87 9.91
N ASP A 137 8.33 -18.08 9.64
CA ASP A 137 8.98 -17.49 8.47
C ASP A 137 8.44 -18.13 7.17
N TYR A 138 8.22 -19.44 7.15
CA TYR A 138 7.62 -20.13 6.00
C TYR A 138 6.16 -19.71 5.77
N LEU A 139 5.35 -19.64 6.83
CA LEU A 139 3.98 -19.20 6.73
C LEU A 139 3.90 -17.73 6.24
N ALA A 140 4.79 -16.88 6.74
CA ALA A 140 4.88 -15.49 6.29
C ALA A 140 5.20 -15.40 4.78
N LEU A 141 6.14 -16.22 4.28
CA LEU A 141 6.45 -16.29 2.85
C LEU A 141 5.26 -16.74 2.01
N VAL A 142 4.52 -17.76 2.48
CA VAL A 142 3.32 -18.23 1.78
C VAL A 142 2.26 -17.12 1.71
N ILE A 143 1.98 -16.46 2.83
CA ILE A 143 1.02 -15.34 2.87
C ILE A 143 1.49 -14.20 1.97
N PHE A 144 2.77 -13.84 2.04
CA PHE A 144 3.34 -12.79 1.19
C PHE A 144 3.21 -13.12 -0.30
N ALA A 145 3.55 -14.35 -0.70
CA ALA A 145 3.44 -14.80 -2.09
C ALA A 145 1.98 -14.80 -2.58
N LEU A 146 1.05 -15.30 -1.76
CA LEU A 146 -0.39 -15.28 -2.06
C LEU A 146 -0.91 -13.85 -2.19
N ALA A 147 -0.47 -12.95 -1.33
CA ALA A 147 -0.86 -11.55 -1.35
C ALA A 147 -0.36 -10.84 -2.63
N ILE A 148 0.92 -10.96 -2.96
CA ILE A 148 1.48 -10.42 -4.22
C ILE A 148 0.79 -11.00 -5.45
N ALA A 149 0.54 -12.32 -5.47
CA ALA A 149 -0.14 -12.98 -6.59
C ALA A 149 -1.59 -12.52 -6.72
N GLY A 150 -2.33 -12.48 -5.61
CA GLY A 150 -3.74 -12.07 -5.57
C GLY A 150 -3.93 -10.62 -5.99
N GLU A 151 -3.09 -9.72 -5.49
CA GLU A 151 -3.11 -8.30 -5.87
C GLU A 151 -2.77 -8.12 -7.35
N THR A 152 -1.72 -8.82 -7.83
CA THR A 152 -1.33 -8.79 -9.25
C THR A 152 -2.45 -9.32 -10.15
N LEU A 153 -3.12 -10.41 -9.74
CA LEU A 153 -4.24 -10.98 -10.47
C LEU A 153 -5.42 -10.03 -10.51
N SER A 154 -5.77 -9.41 -9.37
CA SER A 154 -6.84 -8.41 -9.27
C SER A 154 -6.62 -7.26 -10.25
N ASP A 155 -5.41 -6.70 -10.25
CA ASP A 155 -5.04 -5.61 -11.16
C ASP A 155 -5.03 -6.05 -12.64
N ARG A 156 -4.60 -7.28 -12.93
CA ARG A 156 -4.65 -7.82 -14.30
C ARG A 156 -6.09 -8.01 -14.80
N GLN A 157 -6.96 -8.52 -13.94
CA GLN A 157 -8.38 -8.70 -14.27
C GLN A 157 -9.01 -7.34 -14.58
N LEU A 158 -8.80 -6.33 -13.74
CA LEU A 158 -9.33 -4.98 -13.96
C LEU A 158 -8.79 -4.34 -15.25
N ARG A 159 -7.47 -4.44 -15.48
CA ARG A 159 -6.87 -3.91 -16.71
C ARG A 159 -7.37 -4.58 -17.98
N ARG A 160 -7.54 -5.91 -17.97
CA ARG A 160 -8.09 -6.66 -19.12
C ARG A 160 -9.54 -6.25 -19.40
N PHE A 161 -10.34 -6.12 -18.36
CA PHE A 161 -11.73 -5.67 -18.48
C PHE A 161 -11.80 -4.25 -19.07
N ALA A 162 -11.02 -3.33 -18.55
CA ALA A 162 -10.99 -1.93 -18.99
C ALA A 162 -10.42 -1.76 -20.42
N ALA A 163 -9.62 -2.71 -20.91
CA ALA A 163 -9.05 -2.67 -22.27
C ALA A 163 -10.07 -3.03 -23.36
N VAL A 164 -11.20 -3.67 -23.02
CA VAL A 164 -12.25 -4.05 -23.97
C VAL A 164 -13.20 -2.85 -24.18
N PRO A 165 -13.29 -2.29 -25.39
CA PRO A 165 -14.14 -1.11 -25.66
C PRO A 165 -15.61 -1.30 -25.27
N ALA A 166 -16.16 -2.51 -25.46
CA ALA A 166 -17.54 -2.84 -25.09
C ALA A 166 -17.82 -2.74 -23.59
N ASN A 167 -16.78 -2.79 -22.73
CA ASN A 167 -16.92 -2.64 -21.28
C ASN A 167 -16.89 -1.17 -20.82
N ARG A 168 -16.74 -0.23 -21.73
CA ARG A 168 -16.71 1.20 -21.38
C ARG A 168 -18.00 1.60 -20.68
N GLY A 169 -17.88 2.15 -19.50
CA GLY A 169 -19.03 2.52 -18.66
C GLY A 169 -19.58 1.40 -17.78
N GLN A 170 -19.13 0.16 -17.96
CA GLN A 170 -19.55 -0.97 -17.14
C GLN A 170 -18.75 -1.07 -15.83
N VAL A 171 -19.24 -1.90 -14.91
CA VAL A 171 -18.60 -2.21 -13.62
C VAL A 171 -17.97 -3.60 -13.73
N MET A 172 -16.69 -3.70 -13.36
CA MET A 172 -16.01 -4.99 -13.24
C MET A 172 -16.55 -5.75 -12.02
N ASP A 173 -17.23 -6.87 -12.23
CA ASP A 173 -17.86 -7.70 -11.19
C ASP A 173 -17.57 -9.21 -11.35
N GLN A 174 -16.50 -9.57 -12.06
CA GLN A 174 -16.12 -10.95 -12.36
C GLN A 174 -14.80 -11.34 -11.66
N GLY A 175 -14.53 -12.65 -11.59
CA GLY A 175 -13.31 -13.16 -10.96
C GLY A 175 -13.19 -12.73 -9.49
N LEU A 176 -12.05 -12.19 -9.06
CA LEU A 176 -11.85 -11.71 -7.70
C LEU A 176 -12.77 -10.54 -7.34
N TRP A 177 -13.17 -9.73 -8.33
CA TRP A 177 -14.11 -8.62 -8.18
C TRP A 177 -15.56 -9.07 -7.95
N ALA A 178 -15.85 -10.36 -8.10
CA ALA A 178 -17.12 -10.94 -7.70
C ALA A 178 -17.22 -11.20 -6.19
N TRP A 179 -16.09 -11.26 -5.49
CA TRP A 179 -16.00 -11.59 -4.07
C TRP A 179 -15.72 -10.37 -3.19
N SER A 180 -14.99 -9.40 -3.71
CA SER A 180 -14.74 -8.11 -3.08
C SER A 180 -14.77 -7.00 -4.13
N ARG A 181 -15.23 -5.79 -3.75
CA ARG A 181 -15.17 -4.62 -4.63
C ARG A 181 -13.76 -4.02 -4.74
N HIS A 182 -12.87 -4.40 -3.80
CA HIS A 182 -11.48 -3.96 -3.75
C HIS A 182 -10.55 -5.12 -3.39
N PRO A 183 -10.50 -6.18 -4.23
CA PRO A 183 -9.71 -7.37 -3.92
C PRO A 183 -8.21 -7.07 -3.86
N ASN A 184 -7.72 -6.14 -4.69
CA ASN A 184 -6.34 -5.67 -4.64
C ASN A 184 -6.00 -5.02 -3.28
N TYR A 185 -6.91 -4.26 -2.67
CA TYR A 185 -6.70 -3.67 -1.34
C TYR A 185 -6.70 -4.72 -0.23
N PHE A 186 -7.54 -5.76 -0.37
CA PHE A 186 -7.52 -6.89 0.57
C PHE A 186 -6.16 -7.61 0.54
N PHE A 187 -5.62 -7.87 -0.64
CA PHE A 187 -4.34 -8.54 -0.77
C PHE A 187 -3.17 -7.63 -0.34
N GLU A 188 -3.23 -6.32 -0.60
CA GLU A 188 -2.28 -5.36 -0.05
C GLU A 188 -2.27 -5.40 1.49
N TRP A 189 -3.43 -5.40 2.13
CA TRP A 189 -3.55 -5.53 3.58
C TRP A 189 -3.02 -6.87 4.10
N LEU A 190 -3.35 -7.97 3.43
CA LEU A 190 -2.92 -9.32 3.79
C LEU A 190 -1.40 -9.45 3.80
N LEU A 191 -0.72 -8.79 2.87
CA LEU A 191 0.74 -8.77 2.77
C LEU A 191 1.40 -8.28 4.07
N TRP A 192 0.85 -7.27 4.71
CA TRP A 192 1.43 -6.70 5.93
C TRP A 192 1.37 -7.63 7.12
N TRP A 193 0.46 -8.61 7.15
CA TRP A 193 0.44 -9.68 8.15
C TRP A 193 1.64 -10.60 8.06
N ALA A 194 2.26 -10.73 6.90
CA ALA A 194 3.50 -11.50 6.77
C ALA A 194 4.62 -10.93 7.64
N PHE A 195 4.76 -9.59 7.69
CA PHE A 195 5.76 -8.96 8.58
C PHE A 195 5.44 -9.18 10.06
N VAL A 196 4.16 -9.19 10.43
CA VAL A 196 3.74 -9.49 11.83
C VAL A 196 4.18 -10.92 12.21
N LEU A 197 3.93 -11.90 11.36
CA LEU A 197 4.30 -13.30 11.62
C LEU A 197 5.81 -13.48 11.79
N VAL A 198 6.62 -12.83 10.96
CA VAL A 198 8.09 -12.85 11.11
C VAL A 198 8.50 -12.15 12.42
N ALA A 199 7.86 -11.02 12.75
CA ALA A 199 8.21 -10.22 13.93
C ALA A 199 7.96 -10.97 15.24
N ILE A 200 6.77 -11.55 15.42
CA ILE A 200 6.38 -12.24 16.67
C ILE A 200 7.02 -13.62 16.79
N GLY A 201 7.31 -14.28 15.65
CA GLY A 201 7.94 -15.61 15.62
C GLY A 201 7.01 -16.73 16.08
N PRO A 202 7.55 -17.98 16.21
CA PRO A 202 6.76 -19.16 16.53
C PRO A 202 6.22 -19.14 17.97
N ASP A 203 6.90 -18.46 18.89
CA ASP A 203 6.56 -18.46 20.31
C ASP A 203 5.58 -17.34 20.68
N PHE A 204 5.09 -16.58 19.71
CA PHE A 204 4.23 -15.41 19.92
C PHE A 204 4.76 -14.49 21.01
N ALA A 205 6.11 -14.31 21.04
CA ALA A 205 6.79 -13.59 22.12
C ALA A 205 6.23 -12.18 22.29
N LEU A 206 5.71 -11.94 23.49
CA LEU A 206 5.26 -10.61 23.89
C LEU A 206 6.46 -9.65 23.98
N GLY A 207 6.27 -8.43 23.52
CA GLY A 207 7.31 -7.40 23.59
C GLY A 207 7.13 -6.34 22.51
N TRP A 208 8.14 -5.47 22.36
CA TRP A 208 8.09 -4.34 21.44
C TRP A 208 7.86 -4.74 19.96
N ARG A 209 8.16 -5.97 19.58
CA ARG A 209 7.96 -6.48 18.20
C ARG A 209 6.50 -6.52 17.76
N TRP A 210 5.56 -6.47 18.71
CA TRP A 210 4.14 -6.28 18.40
C TRP A 210 3.83 -4.95 17.70
N ILE A 211 4.78 -4.00 17.69
CA ILE A 211 4.69 -2.80 16.85
C ILE A 211 4.49 -3.14 15.37
N ALA A 212 4.86 -4.35 14.94
CA ALA A 212 4.59 -4.84 13.58
C ALA A 212 3.10 -4.83 13.21
N ALA A 213 2.19 -4.95 14.20
CA ALA A 213 0.75 -4.86 13.98
C ALA A 213 0.28 -3.47 13.49
N ILE A 214 1.12 -2.44 13.66
CA ILE A 214 0.85 -1.12 13.07
C ILE A 214 0.69 -1.22 11.54
N GLY A 215 1.45 -2.10 10.88
CA GLY A 215 1.39 -2.26 9.43
C GLY A 215 -0.01 -2.60 8.93
N PRO A 216 -0.56 -3.77 9.25
CA PRO A 216 -1.91 -4.12 8.81
C PRO A 216 -2.99 -3.19 9.40
N ALA A 217 -2.83 -2.66 10.61
CA ALA A 217 -3.79 -1.72 11.19
C ALA A 217 -3.83 -0.39 10.40
N LEU A 218 -2.67 0.19 10.09
CA LEU A 218 -2.56 1.43 9.33
C LEU A 218 -3.04 1.25 7.89
N ILE A 219 -2.59 0.20 7.21
CA ILE A 219 -3.02 -0.09 5.84
C ILE A 219 -4.53 -0.32 5.77
N TYR A 220 -5.10 -1.07 6.71
CA TYR A 220 -6.55 -1.24 6.77
C TYR A 220 -7.27 0.11 6.91
N TRP A 221 -6.83 0.93 7.86
CA TRP A 221 -7.44 2.25 8.08
C TRP A 221 -7.33 3.16 6.85
N LEU A 222 -6.14 3.22 6.23
CA LEU A 222 -5.92 4.02 5.03
C LEU A 222 -6.78 3.55 3.85
N LEU A 223 -6.84 2.25 3.62
CA LEU A 223 -7.56 1.69 2.47
C LEU A 223 -9.08 1.72 2.66
N VAL A 224 -9.57 1.42 3.87
CA VAL A 224 -11.00 1.30 4.10
C VAL A 224 -11.65 2.65 4.47
N HIS A 225 -10.95 3.51 5.20
CA HIS A 225 -11.56 4.71 5.79
C HIS A 225 -11.02 6.05 5.26
N ALA A 226 -9.83 6.07 4.64
CA ALA A 226 -9.21 7.33 4.24
C ALA A 226 -9.00 7.46 2.72
N SER A 227 -7.93 6.90 2.20
CA SER A 227 -7.44 7.21 0.85
C SER A 227 -7.77 6.15 -0.22
N GLY A 228 -8.28 4.98 0.18
CA GLY A 228 -8.56 3.87 -0.74
C GLY A 228 -10.02 3.84 -1.20
N ILE A 229 -10.87 3.12 -0.47
CA ILE A 229 -12.27 2.85 -0.82
C ILE A 229 -13.10 4.13 -0.95
N PRO A 230 -13.10 5.09 0.01
CA PRO A 230 -14.01 6.21 -0.05
C PRO A 230 -13.87 7.06 -1.32
N PRO A 231 -12.70 7.56 -1.70
CA PRO A 231 -12.55 8.36 -2.92
C PRO A 231 -12.78 7.54 -4.20
N THR A 232 -12.39 6.25 -4.20
CA THR A 232 -12.58 5.36 -5.35
C THR A 232 -14.07 5.09 -5.60
N GLU A 233 -14.84 4.74 -4.56
CA GLU A 233 -16.28 4.48 -4.71
C GLU A 233 -17.07 5.77 -4.99
N ALA A 234 -16.68 6.91 -4.43
CA ALA A 234 -17.26 8.19 -4.79
C ALA A 234 -17.07 8.51 -6.29
N HIS A 235 -15.89 8.25 -6.83
CA HIS A 235 -15.64 8.38 -8.27
C HIS A 235 -16.49 7.39 -9.09
N MET A 236 -16.57 6.13 -8.67
CA MET A 236 -17.37 5.10 -9.35
C MET A 236 -18.87 5.44 -9.33
N LEU A 237 -19.39 5.97 -8.24
CA LEU A 237 -20.79 6.43 -8.16
C LEU A 237 -21.07 7.57 -9.13
N ARG A 238 -20.16 8.55 -9.22
CA ARG A 238 -20.30 9.65 -10.20
C ARG A 238 -20.27 9.18 -11.65
N SER A 239 -19.42 8.19 -11.94
CA SER A 239 -19.16 7.76 -13.32
C SER A 239 -20.01 6.59 -13.79
N ARG A 240 -20.60 5.78 -12.90
CA ARG A 240 -21.34 4.54 -13.19
C ARG A 240 -22.75 4.51 -12.57
N GLY A 241 -23.06 5.41 -11.66
CA GLY A 241 -24.38 5.60 -11.08
C GLY A 241 -25.00 4.32 -10.52
N ASP A 242 -26.22 3.99 -11.01
CA ASP A 242 -27.01 2.86 -10.50
C ASP A 242 -26.38 1.48 -10.78
N ALA A 243 -25.56 1.36 -11.81
CA ALA A 243 -24.84 0.10 -12.06
C ALA A 243 -23.87 -0.20 -10.90
N PHE A 244 -23.16 0.84 -10.41
CA PHE A 244 -22.27 0.69 -9.26
C PHE A 244 -23.04 0.50 -7.95
N ARG A 245 -24.19 1.18 -7.74
CA ARG A 245 -25.06 0.94 -6.57
C ARG A 245 -25.56 -0.50 -6.51
N ARG A 246 -25.95 -1.11 -7.65
CA ARG A 246 -26.32 -2.54 -7.71
C ARG A 246 -25.16 -3.44 -7.31
N TYR A 247 -23.95 -3.13 -7.76
CA TYR A 247 -22.73 -3.87 -7.41
C TYR A 247 -22.43 -3.74 -5.92
N GLN A 248 -22.54 -2.55 -5.31
CA GLN A 248 -22.36 -2.32 -3.87
C GLN A 248 -23.32 -3.15 -3.02
N ARG A 249 -24.56 -3.33 -3.44
CA ARG A 249 -25.53 -4.17 -2.69
C ARG A 249 -25.16 -5.64 -2.67
N ARG A 250 -24.56 -6.14 -3.75
CA ARG A 250 -24.29 -7.57 -3.97
C ARG A 250 -22.92 -8.04 -3.51
N VAL A 251 -21.95 -7.18 -3.49
CA VAL A 251 -20.54 -7.55 -3.24
C VAL A 251 -19.98 -6.77 -2.05
N ASN A 252 -19.22 -7.47 -1.19
CA ASN A 252 -18.59 -6.85 -0.02
C ASN A 252 -17.54 -5.80 -0.45
N ALA A 253 -17.37 -4.77 0.39
CA ALA A 253 -16.40 -3.70 0.09
C ALA A 253 -14.95 -4.20 0.11
N PHE A 254 -14.57 -4.89 1.17
CA PHE A 254 -13.16 -5.22 1.46
C PHE A 254 -12.92 -6.72 1.62
N PHE A 255 -13.48 -7.36 2.64
CA PHE A 255 -13.28 -8.81 2.86
C PHE A 255 -13.97 -9.62 1.77
N PRO A 256 -13.23 -10.52 1.06
CA PRO A 256 -13.83 -11.41 0.09
C PRO A 256 -14.91 -12.30 0.73
N GLY A 257 -16.05 -12.42 0.07
CA GLY A 257 -17.15 -13.24 0.52
C GLY A 257 -18.16 -13.52 -0.60
N PRO A 258 -19.10 -14.46 -0.41
CA PRO A 258 -20.10 -14.77 -1.41
C PRO A 258 -20.97 -13.55 -1.72
N ARG A 259 -21.49 -13.50 -2.96
CA ARG A 259 -22.45 -12.46 -3.36
C ARG A 259 -23.71 -12.55 -2.50
N ARG A 260 -24.20 -11.40 -2.10
CA ARG A 260 -25.52 -11.30 -1.45
C ARG A 260 -26.61 -11.46 -2.52
N THR A 261 -27.65 -12.18 -2.18
CA THR A 261 -28.87 -12.32 -3.01
C THR A 261 -29.69 -11.04 -3.00
#